data_94e1a85d7fefa87c419efc6145d5b49a
#
_entry.id   94e1a85d7fefa87c419efc6145d5b49a
#
_cell.length_a   1.000
_cell.length_b   1.000
_cell.length_c   1.000
_cell.angle_alpha   90.00
_cell.angle_beta   90.00
_cell.angle_gamma   90.00
#
_symmetry.space_group_name_H-M   'P 1'
#
loop_
_entity.id
_entity.type
_entity.pdbx_description
1 polymer ?
#
loop_
_entity_poly.entity_id
_entity_poly.type
_entity_poly.pdbx_seq_one_letter_code
_entity_poly.pdbx_strand_id
1 'polypeptide(L)'
;MDKRKRGILYGLALGDGGIYLDKSQAAGTARLIIGHGPSQLEYLQYKQRLLHSVLGGKEPSLYTSQSRNSTTNKFYTNHQIYKNHTYFRQMHRVLYPQGKKVYSEQLLSYLTDESLALWFMDDGSGTISFNQKTKKPCGCMTRLSTYCSKEEAELLQNWFTEKYKITPKFDVDKRNGMYSLRFNTKESREFVPIVAPYMFYTLKYKIAHVDKYVPRVQDTLRGEDIVRSLEKSRVE
;
A
#
# COMPACT_ATOMS: atom_id res chain seq x y z
N MET A 1 -20.47 -7.59 -6.06
CA MET A 1 -19.34 -7.55 -5.08
C MET A 1 -19.56 -6.35 -4.19
N ASP A 2 -19.50 -6.53 -2.87
CA ASP A 2 -19.64 -5.43 -1.89
C ASP A 2 -18.43 -4.46 -1.92
N LYS A 3 -18.59 -3.30 -1.27
CA LYS A 3 -17.59 -2.22 -1.28
C LYS A 3 -16.25 -2.66 -0.65
N ARG A 4 -16.29 -3.41 0.47
CA ARG A 4 -15.09 -3.88 1.18
C ARG A 4 -14.29 -4.85 0.30
N LYS A 5 -14.93 -5.88 -0.23
CA LYS A 5 -14.30 -6.88 -1.11
C LYS A 5 -13.67 -6.23 -2.34
N ARG A 6 -14.38 -5.28 -2.94
CA ARG A 6 -13.86 -4.49 -4.07
C ARG A 6 -12.62 -3.70 -3.66
N GLY A 7 -12.69 -2.98 -2.55
CA GLY A 7 -11.56 -2.22 -2.01
C GLY A 7 -10.32 -3.10 -1.80
N ILE A 8 -10.46 -4.26 -1.17
CA ILE A 8 -9.36 -5.21 -0.95
C ILE A 8 -8.67 -5.57 -2.27
N LEU A 9 -9.44 -5.93 -3.31
CA LEU A 9 -8.86 -6.30 -4.61
C LEU A 9 -8.08 -5.14 -5.25
N TYR A 10 -8.62 -3.91 -5.18
CA TYR A 10 -7.89 -2.75 -5.68
C TYR A 10 -6.67 -2.41 -4.84
N GLY A 11 -6.73 -2.54 -3.50
CA GLY A 11 -5.57 -2.37 -2.62
C GLY A 11 -4.44 -3.34 -2.94
N LEU A 12 -4.76 -4.63 -3.15
CA LEU A 12 -3.79 -5.64 -3.57
C LEU A 12 -3.17 -5.34 -4.94
N ALA A 13 -3.97 -4.80 -5.87
CA ALA A 13 -3.50 -4.49 -7.22
C ALA A 13 -2.73 -3.17 -7.30
N LEU A 14 -2.98 -2.20 -6.41
CA LEU A 14 -2.26 -0.92 -6.36
C LEU A 14 -0.82 -1.09 -5.91
N GLY A 15 -0.57 -1.91 -4.90
CA GLY A 15 0.77 -2.24 -4.44
C GLY A 15 1.52 -3.16 -5.40
N ASP A 16 2.09 -4.24 -4.88
CA ASP A 16 2.91 -5.20 -5.63
C ASP A 16 2.10 -6.09 -6.60
N GLY A 17 0.78 -5.91 -6.67
CA GLY A 17 -0.10 -6.66 -7.59
C GLY A 17 -0.12 -6.10 -9.01
N GLY A 18 -0.12 -7.01 -9.99
CA GLY A 18 -0.34 -6.69 -11.40
C GLY A 18 -1.49 -7.51 -11.99
N ILE A 19 -2.31 -6.89 -12.83
CA ILE A 19 -3.38 -7.58 -13.55
C ILE A 19 -3.00 -7.73 -15.01
N TYR A 20 -3.05 -8.96 -15.50
CA TYR A 20 -2.62 -9.33 -16.86
C TYR A 20 -3.78 -9.92 -17.64
N LEU A 21 -3.94 -9.45 -18.87
CA LEU A 21 -4.85 -10.05 -19.85
C LEU A 21 -4.07 -11.15 -20.58
N ASP A 22 -4.50 -12.40 -20.40
CA ASP A 22 -3.92 -13.51 -21.13
C ASP A 22 -4.72 -13.75 -22.41
N LYS A 23 -4.07 -13.57 -23.54
CA LYS A 23 -4.68 -13.78 -24.86
C LYS A 23 -5.03 -15.25 -25.14
N SER A 24 -4.39 -16.19 -24.45
CA SER A 24 -4.58 -17.63 -24.58
C SER A 24 -5.73 -18.17 -23.73
N GLN A 25 -6.25 -17.39 -22.77
CA GLN A 25 -7.32 -17.83 -21.87
C GLN A 25 -8.69 -17.52 -22.44
N ALA A 26 -9.64 -18.42 -22.14
CA ALA A 26 -11.02 -18.29 -22.54
C ALA A 26 -11.53 -16.86 -22.37
N ALA A 27 -12.20 -16.34 -23.41
CA ALA A 27 -12.70 -14.98 -23.46
C ALA A 27 -13.45 -14.61 -22.18
N GLY A 28 -12.87 -13.69 -21.38
CA GLY A 28 -13.55 -13.18 -20.21
C GLY A 28 -12.76 -13.17 -18.89
N THR A 29 -11.61 -13.85 -18.76
CA THR A 29 -10.80 -13.84 -17.53
C THR A 29 -9.55 -12.96 -17.67
N ALA A 30 -9.02 -12.52 -16.52
CA ALA A 30 -7.70 -11.91 -16.37
C ALA A 30 -7.03 -12.51 -15.14
N ARG A 31 -5.73 -12.33 -15.04
CA ARG A 31 -4.91 -12.91 -13.96
C ARG A 31 -4.36 -11.81 -13.07
N LEU A 32 -4.62 -11.88 -11.76
CA LEU A 32 -3.87 -11.12 -10.76
C LEU A 32 -2.65 -11.93 -10.36
N ILE A 33 -1.49 -11.28 -10.35
CA ILE A 33 -0.21 -11.82 -9.87
C ILE A 33 0.32 -10.88 -8.80
N ILE A 34 0.75 -11.42 -7.64
CA ILE A 34 1.42 -10.69 -6.58
C ILE A 34 2.69 -11.44 -6.22
N GLY A 35 3.81 -10.75 -6.17
CA GLY A 35 5.11 -11.36 -5.90
C GLY A 35 5.85 -10.71 -4.74
N HIS A 36 6.56 -11.53 -3.94
CA HIS A 36 7.40 -11.07 -2.84
C HIS A 36 8.68 -11.93 -2.71
N GLY A 37 9.72 -11.32 -2.14
CA GLY A 37 10.93 -12.04 -1.77
C GLY A 37 10.71 -12.97 -0.55
N PRO A 38 11.70 -13.85 -0.24
CA PRO A 38 11.58 -14.85 0.83
C PRO A 38 11.26 -14.28 2.20
N SER A 39 11.78 -13.12 2.53
CA SER A 39 11.53 -12.45 3.82
C SER A 39 10.08 -12.00 4.02
N GLN A 40 9.29 -11.98 2.95
CA GLN A 40 7.89 -11.57 2.97
C GLN A 40 6.93 -12.72 2.57
N LEU A 41 7.39 -13.98 2.61
CA LEU A 41 6.55 -15.14 2.27
C LEU A 41 5.28 -15.21 3.12
N GLU A 42 5.39 -14.95 4.40
CA GLU A 42 4.28 -14.99 5.35
C GLU A 42 3.22 -13.91 5.03
N TYR A 43 3.67 -12.72 4.65
CA TYR A 43 2.79 -11.67 4.17
C TYR A 43 2.14 -12.03 2.82
N LEU A 44 2.86 -12.69 1.91
CA LEU A 44 2.28 -13.18 0.66
C LEU A 44 1.20 -14.25 0.91
N GLN A 45 1.43 -15.15 1.87
CA GLN A 45 0.42 -16.14 2.28
C GLN A 45 -0.81 -15.48 2.94
N TYR A 46 -0.62 -14.39 3.70
CA TYR A 46 -1.74 -13.58 4.18
C TYR A 46 -2.57 -13.02 3.01
N LYS A 47 -1.92 -12.43 1.99
CA LYS A 47 -2.60 -11.95 0.77
C LYS A 47 -3.31 -13.09 0.02
N GLN A 48 -2.71 -14.28 -0.02
CA GLN A 48 -3.32 -15.48 -0.63
C GLN A 48 -4.65 -15.82 0.05
N ARG A 49 -4.65 -15.92 1.38
CA ARG A 49 -5.88 -16.19 2.16
C ARG A 49 -6.92 -15.09 2.01
N LEU A 50 -6.49 -13.82 2.04
CA LEU A 50 -7.35 -12.67 1.85
C LEU A 50 -8.01 -12.70 0.46
N LEU A 51 -7.25 -12.96 -0.59
CA LEU A 51 -7.74 -13.07 -1.96
C LEU A 51 -8.74 -14.22 -2.12
N HIS A 52 -8.46 -15.37 -1.48
CA HIS A 52 -9.38 -16.51 -1.44
C HIS A 52 -10.69 -16.17 -0.72
N SER A 53 -10.63 -15.49 0.43
CA SER A 53 -11.82 -15.11 1.20
C SER A 53 -12.74 -14.14 0.43
N VAL A 54 -12.15 -13.29 -0.42
CA VAL A 54 -12.89 -12.31 -1.23
C VAL A 54 -13.56 -12.94 -2.45
N LEU A 55 -12.84 -13.79 -3.16
CA LEU A 55 -13.28 -14.34 -4.46
C LEU A 55 -13.90 -15.74 -4.37
N GLY A 56 -13.57 -16.50 -3.33
CA GLY A 56 -13.97 -17.89 -3.20
C GLY A 56 -13.39 -18.81 -4.26
N GLY A 57 -14.03 -19.97 -4.44
CA GLY A 57 -13.64 -20.99 -5.44
C GLY A 57 -12.27 -21.60 -5.15
N LYS A 58 -11.53 -21.99 -6.20
CA LYS A 58 -10.18 -22.55 -6.04
C LYS A 58 -9.23 -21.55 -5.38
N GLU A 59 -8.45 -21.99 -4.41
CA GLU A 59 -7.43 -21.15 -3.75
C GLU A 59 -6.42 -20.58 -4.77
N PRO A 60 -5.94 -19.34 -4.60
CA PRO A 60 -4.85 -18.79 -5.40
C PRO A 60 -3.62 -19.69 -5.33
N SER A 61 -3.02 -19.99 -6.48
CA SER A 61 -1.84 -20.86 -6.53
C SER A 61 -0.61 -20.08 -6.05
N LEU A 62 0.18 -20.69 -5.16
CA LEU A 62 1.49 -20.20 -4.75
C LEU A 62 2.57 -20.88 -5.59
N TYR A 63 3.43 -20.10 -6.18
CA TYR A 63 4.56 -20.55 -7.00
C TYR A 63 5.86 -19.97 -6.48
N THR A 64 6.91 -20.77 -6.47
CA THR A 64 8.27 -20.36 -6.10
C THR A 64 9.19 -20.51 -7.30
N SER A 65 9.89 -19.47 -7.64
CA SER A 65 10.87 -19.45 -8.71
C SER A 65 12.23 -18.97 -8.23
N GLN A 66 13.28 -19.43 -8.90
CA GLN A 66 14.61 -18.86 -8.77
C GLN A 66 14.94 -18.08 -10.03
N SER A 67 15.41 -16.87 -9.86
CA SER A 67 15.85 -16.00 -10.96
C SER A 67 17.26 -15.52 -10.67
N ARG A 68 18.03 -15.29 -11.74
CA ARG A 68 19.39 -14.76 -11.66
C ARG A 68 19.37 -13.26 -11.91
N ASN A 69 19.91 -12.49 -11.01
CA ASN A 69 20.07 -11.06 -11.21
C ASN A 69 21.17 -10.82 -12.26
N SER A 70 20.83 -10.20 -13.37
CA SER A 70 21.75 -9.97 -14.50
C SER A 70 22.95 -9.08 -14.14
N THR A 71 22.77 -8.16 -13.20
CA THR A 71 23.83 -7.21 -12.79
C THR A 71 24.76 -7.81 -11.74
N THR A 72 24.20 -8.47 -10.73
CA THR A 72 24.98 -9.00 -9.60
C THR A 72 25.36 -10.46 -9.78
N ASN A 73 24.81 -11.14 -10.77
CA ASN A 73 24.98 -12.56 -11.06
C ASN A 73 24.54 -13.51 -9.92
N LYS A 74 23.82 -13.00 -8.93
CA LYS A 74 23.34 -13.77 -7.78
C LYS A 74 21.96 -14.34 -8.05
N PHE A 75 21.73 -15.55 -7.57
CA PHE A 75 20.37 -16.13 -7.56
C PHE A 75 19.54 -15.50 -6.45
N TYR A 76 18.29 -15.25 -6.74
CA TYR A 76 17.28 -14.86 -5.76
C TYR A 76 16.02 -15.69 -5.94
N THR A 77 15.42 -16.02 -4.81
CA THR A 77 14.12 -16.71 -4.79
C THR A 77 13.01 -15.67 -4.82
N ASN A 78 11.99 -15.93 -5.61
CA ASN A 78 10.78 -15.12 -5.67
C ASN A 78 9.57 -16.03 -5.46
N HIS A 79 8.65 -15.59 -4.60
CA HIS A 79 7.38 -16.26 -4.37
C HIS A 79 6.27 -15.44 -5.00
N GLN A 80 5.36 -16.09 -5.71
CA GLN A 80 4.23 -15.44 -6.38
C GLN A 80 2.94 -16.19 -6.10
N ILE A 81 1.88 -15.45 -5.87
CA ILE A 81 0.52 -15.97 -5.93
C ILE A 81 -0.16 -15.48 -7.20
N TYR A 82 -0.98 -16.32 -7.79
CA TYR A 82 -1.79 -15.94 -8.94
C TYR A 82 -3.20 -16.52 -8.86
N LYS A 83 -4.13 -15.76 -9.37
CA LYS A 83 -5.55 -16.13 -9.47
C LYS A 83 -6.12 -15.62 -10.78
N ASN A 84 -6.85 -16.46 -11.49
CA ASN A 84 -7.67 -16.06 -12.64
C ASN A 84 -9.10 -15.78 -12.17
N HIS A 85 -9.67 -14.67 -12.61
CA HIS A 85 -11.07 -14.33 -12.31
C HIS A 85 -11.63 -13.34 -13.34
N THR A 86 -12.92 -13.44 -13.66
CA THR A 86 -13.61 -12.56 -14.63
C THR A 86 -13.62 -11.12 -14.17
N TYR A 87 -13.77 -10.85 -12.87
CA TYR A 87 -13.76 -9.50 -12.29
C TYR A 87 -12.45 -8.75 -12.53
N PHE A 88 -11.32 -9.44 -12.62
CA PHE A 88 -10.03 -8.81 -12.91
C PHE A 88 -9.98 -8.13 -14.29
N ARG A 89 -10.81 -8.58 -15.23
CA ARG A 89 -10.92 -7.88 -16.52
C ARG A 89 -11.57 -6.50 -16.38
N GLN A 90 -12.54 -6.36 -15.48
CA GLN A 90 -13.12 -5.05 -15.17
C GLN A 90 -12.11 -4.16 -14.44
N MET A 91 -11.39 -4.72 -13.46
CA MET A 91 -10.32 -4.01 -12.75
C MET A 91 -9.20 -3.58 -13.70
N HIS A 92 -8.82 -4.43 -14.66
CA HIS A 92 -7.80 -4.07 -15.65
C HIS A 92 -8.20 -2.83 -16.46
N ARG A 93 -9.45 -2.71 -16.88
CA ARG A 93 -9.93 -1.52 -17.62
C ARG A 93 -9.84 -0.24 -16.79
N VAL A 94 -10.03 -0.33 -15.47
CA VAL A 94 -9.95 0.82 -14.56
C VAL A 94 -8.50 1.18 -14.26
N LEU A 95 -7.64 0.17 -14.02
CA LEU A 95 -6.25 0.36 -13.62
C LEU A 95 -5.30 0.64 -14.80
N TYR A 96 -5.61 0.10 -16.00
CA TYR A 96 -4.72 0.14 -17.16
C TYR A 96 -5.45 0.60 -18.43
N PRO A 97 -6.16 1.73 -18.44
CA PRO A 97 -6.98 2.16 -19.59
C PRO A 97 -6.14 2.35 -20.86
N GLN A 98 -4.87 2.67 -20.74
CA GLN A 98 -3.90 2.86 -21.82
C GLN A 98 -2.69 1.94 -21.69
N GLY A 99 -2.84 0.77 -21.05
CA GLY A 99 -1.77 -0.20 -20.85
C GLY A 99 -0.78 0.16 -19.73
N LYS A 100 -0.91 1.31 -19.10
CA LYS A 100 -0.15 1.73 -17.90
C LYS A 100 -1.10 1.86 -16.71
N LYS A 101 -0.60 1.52 -15.51
CA LYS A 101 -1.35 1.73 -14.27
C LYS A 101 -1.54 3.23 -14.07
N VAL A 102 -2.79 3.65 -13.83
CA VAL A 102 -3.16 5.06 -13.62
C VAL A 102 -4.04 5.22 -12.39
N TYR A 103 -3.96 6.40 -11.77
CA TYR A 103 -4.89 6.82 -10.73
C TYR A 103 -6.02 7.62 -11.37
N SER A 104 -7.27 7.26 -11.04
CA SER A 104 -8.47 7.93 -11.52
C SER A 104 -9.49 8.09 -10.39
N GLU A 105 -10.40 9.03 -10.50
CA GLU A 105 -11.50 9.21 -9.54
C GLU A 105 -12.30 7.91 -9.36
N GLN A 106 -12.55 7.19 -10.45
CA GLN A 106 -13.24 5.91 -10.41
C GLN A 106 -12.48 4.89 -9.55
N LEU A 107 -11.15 4.77 -9.74
CA LEU A 107 -10.32 3.90 -8.91
C LEU A 107 -10.38 4.30 -7.44
N LEU A 108 -10.19 5.59 -7.14
CA LEU A 108 -10.17 6.13 -5.79
C LEU A 108 -11.51 5.96 -5.07
N SER A 109 -12.64 6.00 -5.79
CA SER A 109 -13.98 5.75 -5.23
C SER A 109 -14.15 4.32 -4.67
N TYR A 110 -13.36 3.37 -5.13
CA TYR A 110 -13.39 1.98 -4.65
C TYR A 110 -12.53 1.75 -3.40
N LEU A 111 -11.62 2.67 -3.07
CA LEU A 111 -10.68 2.47 -1.97
C LEU A 111 -11.35 2.66 -0.60
N THR A 112 -11.04 1.73 0.30
CA THR A 112 -11.38 1.74 1.73
C THR A 112 -10.12 1.91 2.56
N ASP A 113 -10.24 2.09 3.88
CA ASP A 113 -9.09 2.17 4.78
C ASP A 113 -8.27 0.87 4.75
N GLU A 114 -8.93 -0.28 4.67
CA GLU A 114 -8.28 -1.59 4.50
C GLU A 114 -7.50 -1.68 3.17
N SER A 115 -8.06 -1.16 2.07
CA SER A 115 -7.33 -1.13 0.78
C SER A 115 -6.15 -0.17 0.81
N LEU A 116 -6.29 0.97 1.49
CA LEU A 116 -5.21 1.93 1.69
C LEU A 116 -4.06 1.31 2.51
N ALA A 117 -4.40 0.53 3.55
CA ALA A 117 -3.41 -0.20 4.33
C ALA A 117 -2.69 -1.27 3.50
N LEU A 118 -3.41 -2.04 2.66
CA LEU A 118 -2.81 -3.01 1.76
C LEU A 118 -1.82 -2.35 0.79
N TRP A 119 -2.22 -1.24 0.18
CA TRP A 119 -1.34 -0.46 -0.68
C TRP A 119 -0.14 0.09 0.09
N PHE A 120 -0.34 0.66 1.29
CA PHE A 120 0.74 1.18 2.12
C PHE A 120 1.70 0.08 2.60
N MET A 121 1.21 -1.11 2.89
CA MET A 121 2.07 -2.25 3.28
C MET A 121 3.06 -2.62 2.17
N ASP A 122 2.70 -2.45 0.92
CA ASP A 122 3.59 -2.67 -0.22
C ASP A 122 4.51 -1.46 -0.45
N ASP A 123 3.95 -0.31 -0.77
CA ASP A 123 4.64 0.87 -1.28
C ASP A 123 4.93 1.95 -0.22
N GLY A 124 4.51 1.72 1.01
CA GLY A 124 4.70 2.66 2.10
C GLY A 124 6.04 2.51 2.82
N SER A 125 6.50 3.62 3.38
CA SER A 125 7.66 3.65 4.28
C SER A 125 7.49 4.74 5.35
N GLY A 126 8.22 4.60 6.45
CA GLY A 126 8.24 5.58 7.52
C GLY A 126 9.65 5.84 8.02
N THR A 127 9.97 7.09 8.31
CA THR A 127 11.29 7.52 8.79
C THR A 127 11.17 8.56 9.90
N ILE A 128 12.19 8.61 10.78
CA ILE A 128 12.37 9.66 11.77
C ILE A 128 13.37 10.68 11.19
N SER A 129 13.02 11.95 11.24
CA SER A 129 13.91 13.03 10.88
C SER A 129 14.74 13.46 12.09
N PHE A 130 16.03 13.69 11.88
CA PHE A 130 16.95 14.14 12.92
C PHE A 130 17.48 15.51 12.61
N ASN A 131 17.57 16.35 13.63
CA ASN A 131 18.27 17.64 13.53
C ASN A 131 19.76 17.36 13.29
N GLN A 132 20.32 17.94 12.23
CA GLN A 132 21.70 17.65 11.83
C GLN A 132 22.73 18.09 12.87
N LYS A 133 22.46 19.21 13.61
CA LYS A 133 23.37 19.74 14.63
C LYS A 133 23.27 18.99 15.95
N THR A 134 22.05 18.79 16.44
CA THR A 134 21.82 18.22 17.78
C THR A 134 21.71 16.72 17.78
N LYS A 135 21.59 16.08 16.60
CA LYS A 135 21.32 14.64 16.40
C LYS A 135 20.06 14.13 17.12
N LYS A 136 19.21 15.04 17.60
CA LYS A 136 17.93 14.68 18.25
C LYS A 136 16.83 14.51 17.20
N PRO A 137 15.86 13.62 17.44
CA PRO A 137 14.66 13.51 16.62
C PRO A 137 13.95 14.87 16.55
N CYS A 138 13.56 15.31 15.38
CA CYS A 138 12.88 16.59 15.15
C CYS A 138 11.58 16.46 14.36
N GLY A 139 11.23 15.26 13.94
CA GLY A 139 10.00 14.97 13.22
C GLY A 139 9.93 13.51 12.78
N CYS A 140 8.81 13.14 12.23
CA CYS A 140 8.65 11.89 11.51
C CYS A 140 8.00 12.13 10.15
N MET A 141 8.15 11.19 9.25
CA MET A 141 7.64 11.30 7.90
C MET A 141 7.16 9.93 7.41
N THR A 142 5.98 9.88 6.87
CA THR A 142 5.44 8.73 6.15
C THR A 142 5.46 9.03 4.65
N ARG A 143 5.82 8.06 3.84
CA ARG A 143 5.81 8.16 2.38
C ARG A 143 4.98 7.04 1.78
N LEU A 144 4.22 7.36 0.75
CA LEU A 144 3.56 6.40 -0.12
C LEU A 144 4.12 6.57 -1.53
N SER A 145 4.84 5.56 -2.02
CA SER A 145 5.52 5.58 -3.31
C SER A 145 4.49 5.30 -4.42
N THR A 146 4.00 6.35 -5.05
CA THR A 146 2.96 6.27 -6.09
C THR A 146 3.51 6.24 -7.50
N TYR A 147 4.71 6.77 -7.71
CA TYR A 147 5.39 6.83 -9.02
C TYR A 147 4.46 7.24 -10.17
N CYS A 148 3.73 8.33 -9.99
CA CYS A 148 2.69 8.81 -10.89
C CYS A 148 3.05 10.15 -11.55
N SER A 149 2.24 10.60 -12.51
CA SER A 149 2.36 11.93 -13.09
C SER A 149 2.00 13.02 -12.07
N LYS A 150 2.25 14.28 -12.43
CA LYS A 150 1.89 15.42 -11.59
C LYS A 150 0.37 15.51 -11.39
N GLU A 151 -0.37 15.35 -12.46
CA GLU A 151 -1.85 15.42 -12.48
C GLU A 151 -2.45 14.32 -11.58
N GLU A 152 -1.90 13.11 -11.65
CA GLU A 152 -2.32 12.00 -10.79
C GLU A 152 -1.95 12.25 -9.31
N ALA A 153 -0.78 12.86 -9.04
CA ALA A 153 -0.38 13.24 -7.69
C ALA A 153 -1.32 14.30 -7.10
N GLU A 154 -1.73 15.30 -7.88
CA GLU A 154 -2.71 16.32 -7.50
C GLU A 154 -4.09 15.68 -7.24
N LEU A 155 -4.52 14.74 -8.09
CA LEU A 155 -5.75 13.97 -7.88
C LEU A 155 -5.71 13.19 -6.56
N LEU A 156 -4.61 12.50 -6.27
CA LEU A 156 -4.40 11.77 -5.02
C LEU A 156 -4.41 12.71 -3.82
N GLN A 157 -3.71 13.85 -3.89
CA GLN A 157 -3.68 14.86 -2.82
C GLN A 157 -5.10 15.36 -2.51
N ASN A 158 -5.88 15.71 -3.53
CA ASN A 158 -7.25 16.17 -3.38
C ASN A 158 -8.12 15.08 -2.73
N TRP A 159 -8.00 13.82 -3.19
CA TRP A 159 -8.73 12.70 -2.60
C TRP A 159 -8.39 12.48 -1.11
N PHE A 160 -7.12 12.56 -0.70
CA PHE A 160 -6.74 12.50 0.70
C PHE A 160 -7.30 13.67 1.51
N THR A 161 -7.27 14.88 0.93
CA THR A 161 -7.77 16.09 1.58
C THR A 161 -9.28 16.02 1.80
N GLU A 162 -10.03 15.59 0.79
CA GLU A 162 -11.49 15.49 0.86
C GLU A 162 -11.96 14.40 1.80
N LYS A 163 -11.37 13.20 1.67
CA LYS A 163 -11.83 12.01 2.40
C LYS A 163 -11.33 11.98 3.83
N TYR A 164 -10.06 12.33 4.09
CA TYR A 164 -9.40 12.15 5.37
C TYR A 164 -9.02 13.47 6.05
N LYS A 165 -9.20 14.61 5.39
CA LYS A 165 -8.73 15.93 5.85
C LYS A 165 -7.21 16.01 6.03
N ILE A 166 -6.49 15.19 5.28
CA ILE A 166 -5.03 15.11 5.26
C ILE A 166 -4.54 15.61 3.91
N THR A 167 -3.64 16.59 3.91
CA THR A 167 -3.07 17.15 2.66
C THR A 167 -1.60 16.76 2.54
N PRO A 168 -1.27 15.60 1.92
CA PRO A 168 0.12 15.18 1.75
C PRO A 168 0.89 16.16 0.85
N LYS A 169 2.20 16.20 1.00
CA LYS A 169 3.12 16.91 0.11
C LYS A 169 3.61 15.97 -0.99
N PHE A 170 4.24 16.54 -2.01
CA PHE A 170 4.87 15.77 -3.08
C PHE A 170 6.35 15.56 -2.82
N ASP A 171 6.82 14.36 -3.16
CA ASP A 171 8.22 14.03 -3.38
C ASP A 171 8.39 13.70 -4.86
N VAL A 172 9.36 14.37 -5.50
CA VAL A 172 9.66 14.18 -6.92
C VAL A 172 10.96 13.39 -7.05
N ASP A 173 10.93 12.26 -7.73
CA ASP A 173 12.14 11.54 -8.11
C ASP A 173 12.84 12.29 -9.26
N LYS A 174 13.97 12.91 -8.94
CA LYS A 174 14.74 13.73 -9.89
C LYS A 174 15.25 12.95 -11.12
N ARG A 175 15.29 11.61 -11.07
CA ARG A 175 15.78 10.76 -12.15
C ARG A 175 14.76 10.61 -13.27
N ASN A 176 13.49 10.60 -12.94
CA ASN A 176 12.41 10.29 -13.89
C ASN A 176 11.22 11.26 -13.82
N GLY A 177 11.26 12.26 -12.91
CA GLY A 177 10.20 13.25 -12.75
C GLY A 177 8.90 12.72 -12.13
N MET A 178 8.89 11.47 -11.66
CA MET A 178 7.68 10.85 -11.09
C MET A 178 7.43 11.31 -9.65
N TYR A 179 6.17 11.41 -9.29
CA TYR A 179 5.69 11.91 -8.01
C TYR A 179 5.36 10.78 -7.04
N SER A 180 5.59 11.03 -5.76
CA SER A 180 5.13 10.22 -4.63
C SER A 180 4.51 11.12 -3.57
N LEU A 181 3.68 10.55 -2.70
CA LEU A 181 3.08 11.30 -1.60
C LEU A 181 3.94 11.23 -0.35
N ARG A 182 4.09 12.37 0.32
CA ARG A 182 4.79 12.52 1.58
C ARG A 182 3.87 13.15 2.62
N PHE A 183 3.76 12.48 3.75
CA PHE A 183 3.05 12.93 4.94
C PHE A 183 4.11 13.40 5.94
N ASN A 184 4.16 14.70 6.26
CA ASN A 184 5.06 15.23 7.28
C ASN A 184 4.58 14.79 8.68
N THR A 185 5.19 15.26 9.74
CA THR A 185 4.90 14.83 11.12
C THR A 185 3.41 14.90 11.48
N LYS A 186 2.74 16.00 11.16
CA LYS A 186 1.30 16.17 11.43
C LYS A 186 0.48 15.17 10.64
N GLU A 187 0.65 15.18 9.32
CA GLU A 187 -0.08 14.32 8.41
C GLU A 187 0.21 12.83 8.66
N SER A 188 1.44 12.47 9.07
CA SER A 188 1.80 11.10 9.45
C SER A 188 1.00 10.61 10.66
N ARG A 189 0.79 11.46 11.66
CA ARG A 189 0.00 11.16 12.85
C ARG A 189 -1.49 11.01 12.57
N GLU A 190 -1.98 11.68 11.54
CA GLU A 190 -3.36 11.56 11.08
C GLU A 190 -3.55 10.35 10.15
N PHE A 191 -2.55 10.01 9.35
CA PHE A 191 -2.59 8.91 8.38
C PHE A 191 -2.39 7.54 9.02
N VAL A 192 -1.39 7.41 9.91
CA VAL A 192 -1.02 6.11 10.51
C VAL A 192 -2.20 5.45 11.24
N PRO A 193 -3.02 6.12 12.06
CA PRO A 193 -4.20 5.52 12.69
C PRO A 193 -5.22 4.93 11.72
N ILE A 194 -5.29 5.45 10.47
CA ILE A 194 -6.21 4.93 9.44
C ILE A 194 -5.77 3.55 8.97
N VAL A 195 -4.46 3.35 8.77
CA VAL A 195 -3.91 2.10 8.22
C VAL A 195 -3.55 1.07 9.30
N ALA A 196 -3.19 1.52 10.49
CA ALA A 196 -2.68 0.69 11.58
C ALA A 196 -3.55 -0.52 11.95
N PRO A 197 -4.91 -0.42 12.01
CA PRO A 197 -5.78 -1.56 12.32
C PRO A 197 -5.67 -2.73 11.34
N TYR A 198 -5.25 -2.44 10.10
CA TYR A 198 -5.20 -3.42 9.01
C TYR A 198 -3.78 -3.90 8.71
N MET A 199 -2.77 -3.38 9.41
CA MET A 199 -1.37 -3.72 9.16
C MET A 199 -1.06 -5.16 9.55
N PHE A 200 -0.51 -5.91 8.60
CA PHE A 200 0.05 -7.23 8.88
C PHE A 200 1.23 -7.11 9.84
N TYR A 201 1.30 -7.99 10.83
CA TYR A 201 2.17 -7.80 12.00
C TYR A 201 3.66 -7.64 11.64
N THR A 202 4.16 -8.36 10.62
CA THR A 202 5.56 -8.26 10.19
C THR A 202 5.90 -6.92 9.53
N LEU A 203 4.89 -6.15 9.11
CA LEU A 203 5.05 -4.86 8.44
C LEU A 203 4.76 -3.65 9.33
N LYS A 204 4.42 -3.87 10.61
CA LYS A 204 4.17 -2.78 11.57
C LYS A 204 5.37 -1.86 11.77
N TYR A 205 6.59 -2.32 11.45
CA TYR A 205 7.77 -1.45 11.48
C TYR A 205 7.65 -0.22 10.55
N LYS A 206 6.86 -0.32 9.47
CA LYS A 206 6.62 0.79 8.54
C LYS A 206 5.86 1.96 9.16
N ILE A 207 5.14 1.74 10.26
CA ILE A 207 4.39 2.77 11.00
C ILE A 207 5.00 3.13 12.36
N ALA A 208 5.95 2.33 12.87
CA ALA A 208 6.55 2.49 14.19
C ALA A 208 7.32 3.82 14.40
N HIS A 209 7.62 4.54 13.32
CA HIS A 209 8.28 5.84 13.38
C HIS A 209 7.40 6.93 14.04
N VAL A 210 6.08 6.81 13.96
CA VAL A 210 5.14 7.76 14.59
C VAL A 210 5.18 7.61 16.11
N ASP A 211 5.19 6.38 16.61
CA ASP A 211 5.25 6.09 18.05
C ASP A 211 6.62 6.40 18.65
N LYS A 212 7.69 6.17 17.88
CA LYS A 212 9.08 6.45 18.30
C LYS A 212 9.43 7.94 18.32
N TYR A 213 8.71 8.75 17.58
CA TYR A 213 8.85 10.20 17.64
C TYR A 213 8.01 10.74 18.81
N VAL A 214 8.63 10.84 19.98
CA VAL A 214 8.02 11.47 21.16
C VAL A 214 8.09 13.00 20.98
N PRO A 215 6.94 13.70 20.86
CA PRO A 215 6.92 15.16 20.71
C PRO A 215 7.38 15.85 21.98
N ARG A 216 7.72 17.14 21.85
CA ARG A 216 7.85 18.03 23.01
C ARG A 216 6.51 18.07 23.77
N VAL A 217 6.57 18.29 25.08
CA VAL A 217 5.45 18.25 26.05
C VAL A 217 4.11 18.87 25.59
N GLN A 218 4.11 19.83 24.68
CA GLN A 218 2.90 20.46 24.12
C GLN A 218 2.09 19.57 23.13
N ASP A 219 2.68 18.50 22.62
CA ASP A 219 2.02 17.57 21.67
C ASP A 219 1.52 16.30 22.37
N THR A 220 1.83 16.10 23.65
CA THR A 220 1.59 14.84 24.40
C THR A 220 0.11 14.57 24.67
N LEU A 221 -0.69 15.63 24.78
CA LEU A 221 -2.15 15.47 25.04
C LEU A 221 -2.94 14.82 23.90
N ARG A 222 -2.39 14.84 22.65
CA ARG A 222 -2.99 14.15 21.51
C ARG A 222 -2.48 12.72 21.31
N GLY A 223 -1.29 12.41 21.83
CA GLY A 223 -0.69 11.06 21.75
C GLY A 223 -1.39 10.03 22.63
N GLU A 224 -1.87 10.44 23.79
CA GLU A 224 -2.62 9.57 24.72
C GLU A 224 -3.96 9.12 24.14
N ASP A 225 -4.62 9.95 23.34
CA ASP A 225 -5.88 9.61 22.68
C ASP A 225 -5.66 8.55 21.57
N ILE A 226 -4.52 8.55 20.90
CA ILE A 226 -4.16 7.55 19.88
C ILE A 226 -3.84 6.22 20.54
N VAL A 227 -3.09 6.20 21.63
CA VAL A 227 -2.79 4.98 22.41
C VAL A 227 -4.07 4.37 22.97
N ARG A 228 -4.96 5.17 23.54
CA ARG A 228 -6.27 4.70 24.04
C ARG A 228 -7.17 4.14 22.93
N SER A 229 -7.13 4.70 21.71
CA SER A 229 -7.90 4.16 20.58
C SER A 229 -7.35 2.82 20.09
N LEU A 230 -6.03 2.64 20.14
CA LEU A 230 -5.35 1.39 19.78
C LEU A 230 -5.55 0.29 20.84
N GLU A 231 -5.70 0.66 22.10
CA GLU A 231 -6.01 -0.29 23.20
C GLU A 231 -7.46 -0.74 23.18
N LYS A 232 -8.41 0.15 22.87
CA LYS A 232 -9.84 -0.21 22.74
C LYS A 232 -10.13 -1.17 21.59
N SER A 233 -9.38 -1.08 20.47
CA SER A 233 -9.52 -2.00 19.33
C SER A 233 -8.88 -3.39 19.55
N ARG A 234 -8.28 -3.65 20.72
CA ARG A 234 -7.74 -4.97 21.11
C ARG A 234 -8.67 -5.80 21.99
N VAL A 235 -9.81 -5.23 22.43
CA VAL A 235 -10.74 -5.85 23.39
C VAL A 235 -12.09 -6.24 22.74
N GLU A 236 -12.30 -5.84 21.48
CA GLU A 236 -13.41 -6.29 20.63
C GLU A 236 -12.86 -7.25 19.54
#